data_2cdeb76aeafdcafe656ccd32aacbc811
#
_entry.id   2cdeb76aeafdcafe656ccd32aacbc811
#
_cell.length_a   1.000
_cell.length_b   1.000
_cell.length_c   1.000
_cell.angle_alpha   90.00
_cell.angle_beta   90.00
_cell.angle_gamma   90.00
#
_symmetry.space_group_name_H-M   'P 1'
#
loop_
_entity.id
_entity.type
_entity.pdbx_description
1 polymer ?
#
loop_
_entity_poly.entity_id
_entity_poly.type
_entity_poly.pdbx_seq_one_letter_code
_entity_poly.pdbx_strand_id
1 'polypeptide(L)'
;PPEHSVNAILVRDKADADNYALCMVPATHRLDVNKVVRKRLGAKKASFAAPEDTRALTGMEIGGVTPIGLPPGLPVWVEASVMTLDYIILGGGKRTSKLKVPPAIFDHITDCEIIEGLANPV
;
A
#
# COMPACT_ATOMS: atom_id res chain seq x y z
N PRO A 1 -18.45 1.47 -2.04
CA PRO A 1 -18.39 2.89 -1.65
C PRO A 1 -16.95 3.36 -1.51
N PRO A 2 -16.61 4.58 -2.01
CA PRO A 2 -15.23 5.03 -2.03
C PRO A 2 -14.59 5.18 -0.64
N GLU A 3 -15.35 5.47 0.38
CA GLU A 3 -14.85 5.63 1.74
C GLU A 3 -14.36 4.31 2.37
N HIS A 4 -14.75 3.16 1.82
CA HIS A 4 -14.28 1.85 2.26
C HIS A 4 -13.23 1.26 1.32
N SER A 5 -13.00 1.87 0.16
CA SER A 5 -12.00 1.38 -0.79
C SER A 5 -10.60 1.75 -0.34
N VAL A 6 -9.69 0.79 -0.39
CA VAL A 6 -8.29 0.96 -0.03
C VAL A 6 -7.42 0.59 -1.22
N ASN A 7 -6.55 1.51 -1.61
CA ASN A 7 -5.61 1.30 -2.71
C ASN A 7 -4.29 0.77 -2.18
N ALA A 8 -3.72 -0.19 -2.90
CA ALA A 8 -2.37 -0.69 -2.65
C ALA A 8 -1.42 -0.03 -3.65
N ILE A 9 -0.49 0.77 -3.14
CA ILE A 9 0.42 1.59 -3.96
C ILE A 9 1.86 1.24 -3.60
N LEU A 10 2.61 0.73 -4.57
CA LEU A 10 4.02 0.43 -4.37
C LEU A 10 4.85 1.71 -4.57
N VAL A 11 5.67 2.01 -3.57
CA VAL A 11 6.59 3.16 -3.60
C VAL A 11 8.02 2.68 -3.48
N ARG A 12 8.96 3.47 -3.96
CA ARG A 12 10.37 3.12 -3.95
C ARG A 12 11.27 4.33 -3.79
N ASP A 13 12.50 4.07 -3.34
CA ASP A 13 13.61 5.01 -3.43
C ASP A 13 14.02 5.16 -4.90
N LYS A 14 14.12 6.38 -5.41
CA LYS A 14 14.53 6.60 -6.80
C LYS A 14 15.94 6.13 -7.10
N ALA A 15 16.82 6.12 -6.09
CA ALA A 15 18.21 5.73 -6.24
C ALA A 15 18.46 4.24 -5.96
N ASP A 16 17.51 3.53 -5.35
CA ASP A 16 17.69 2.14 -4.93
C ASP A 16 16.41 1.34 -5.17
N ALA A 17 16.40 0.53 -6.22
CA ALA A 17 15.25 -0.28 -6.59
C ALA A 17 14.92 -1.38 -5.57
N ASP A 18 15.86 -1.70 -4.68
CA ASP A 18 15.67 -2.71 -3.64
C ASP A 18 15.10 -2.13 -2.35
N ASN A 19 14.88 -0.81 -2.30
CA ASN A 19 14.30 -0.11 -1.16
C ASN A 19 12.89 0.36 -1.52
N TYR A 20 11.88 -0.39 -1.08
CA TYR A 20 10.48 -0.18 -1.48
C TYR A 20 9.52 -0.59 -0.36
N ALA A 21 8.25 -0.19 -0.50
CA ALA A 21 7.17 -0.60 0.40
C ALA A 21 5.84 -0.56 -0.33
N LEU A 22 4.91 -1.41 0.10
CA LEU A 22 3.53 -1.39 -0.38
C LEU A 22 2.70 -0.57 0.61
N CYS A 23 2.10 0.52 0.13
CA CYS A 23 1.30 1.42 0.95
C CYS A 23 -0.19 1.16 0.75
N MET A 24 -0.90 0.92 1.86
CA MET A 24 -2.34 0.71 1.87
C MET A 24 -3.01 2.02 2.28
N VAL A 25 -3.71 2.65 1.36
CA VAL A 25 -4.19 4.03 1.49
C VAL A 25 -5.67 4.11 1.13
N PRO A 26 -6.51 4.78 1.95
CA PRO A 26 -7.91 4.99 1.57
C PRO A 26 -8.01 5.70 0.23
N ALA A 27 -8.98 5.30 -0.59
CA ALA A 27 -9.18 5.91 -1.91
C ALA A 27 -9.51 7.40 -1.82
N THR A 28 -10.00 7.86 -0.67
CA THR A 28 -10.32 9.27 -0.39
C THR A 28 -9.11 10.09 0.09
N HIS A 29 -7.94 9.47 0.18
CA HIS A 29 -6.73 10.10 0.69
C HIS A 29 -5.65 10.15 -0.38
N ARG A 30 -4.69 11.06 -0.18
CA ARG A 30 -3.48 11.18 -1.00
C ARG A 30 -2.27 10.77 -0.20
N LEU A 31 -1.50 9.83 -0.72
CA LEU A 31 -0.25 9.35 -0.11
C LEU A 31 0.78 10.47 -0.04
N ASP A 32 1.40 10.64 1.12
CA ASP A 32 2.45 11.65 1.32
C ASP A 32 3.81 11.08 0.93
N VAL A 33 4.11 11.12 -0.36
CA VAL A 33 5.34 10.53 -0.92
C VAL A 33 6.58 11.35 -0.54
N ASN A 34 6.48 12.67 -0.58
CA ASN A 34 7.64 13.55 -0.47
C ASN A 34 8.14 13.76 0.97
N LYS A 35 7.32 13.45 1.96
CA LYS A 35 7.69 13.58 3.37
C LYS A 35 7.71 12.23 4.06
N VAL A 36 6.53 11.64 4.30
CA VAL A 36 6.42 10.44 5.13
C VAL A 36 7.07 9.23 4.46
N VAL A 37 6.71 8.94 3.21
CA VAL A 37 7.30 7.80 2.48
C VAL A 37 8.80 7.97 2.33
N ARG A 38 9.24 9.13 1.89
CA ARG A 38 10.66 9.41 1.68
C ARG A 38 11.47 9.20 2.96
N LYS A 39 11.00 9.73 4.09
CA LYS A 39 11.69 9.60 5.37
C LYS A 39 11.73 8.15 5.84
N ARG A 40 10.63 7.44 5.69
CA ARG A 40 10.54 6.03 6.10
C ARG A 40 11.43 5.12 5.27
N LEU A 41 11.59 5.41 3.98
CA LEU A 41 12.54 4.69 3.13
C LEU A 41 14.00 5.09 3.41
N GLY A 42 14.23 6.20 4.11
CA GLY A 42 15.59 6.74 4.26
C GLY A 42 16.16 7.26 2.95
N ALA A 43 15.30 7.70 2.04
CA ALA A 43 15.69 8.09 0.69
C ALA A 43 15.86 9.60 0.57
N LYS A 44 16.66 10.04 -0.41
CA LYS A 44 16.71 11.45 -0.80
C LYS A 44 15.51 11.84 -1.62
N LYS A 45 15.02 10.92 -2.47
CA LYS A 45 13.81 11.08 -3.28
C LYS A 45 13.07 9.77 -3.34
N ALA A 46 11.75 9.83 -3.21
CA ALA A 46 10.87 8.68 -3.36
C ALA A 46 9.87 8.92 -4.49
N SER A 47 9.38 7.85 -5.08
CA SER A 47 8.37 7.92 -6.13
C SER A 47 7.48 6.68 -6.11
N PHE A 48 6.40 6.74 -6.89
CA PHE A 48 5.63 5.54 -7.19
C PHE A 48 6.48 4.60 -8.05
N ALA A 49 6.34 3.29 -7.81
CA ALA A 49 6.97 2.30 -8.67
C ALA A 49 6.25 2.25 -10.02
N ALA A 50 7.00 1.95 -11.08
CA ALA A 50 6.42 1.77 -12.40
C ALA A 50 5.53 0.51 -12.43
N PRO A 51 4.54 0.44 -13.34
CA PRO A 51 3.67 -0.74 -13.44
C PRO A 51 4.43 -2.05 -13.59
N GLU A 52 5.50 -2.09 -14.36
CA GLU A 52 6.32 -3.29 -14.54
C GLU A 52 7.05 -3.68 -13.27
N ASP A 53 7.48 -2.71 -12.45
CA ASP A 53 8.12 -2.98 -11.16
C ASP A 53 7.10 -3.53 -10.16
N THR A 54 5.89 -2.98 -10.15
CA THR A 54 4.81 -3.48 -9.31
C THR A 54 4.51 -4.93 -9.65
N ARG A 55 4.40 -5.26 -10.93
CA ARG A 55 4.15 -6.63 -11.37
C ARG A 55 5.29 -7.56 -11.01
N ALA A 56 6.53 -7.11 -11.19
CA ALA A 56 7.71 -7.93 -10.88
C ALA A 56 7.83 -8.25 -9.39
N LEU A 57 7.53 -7.28 -8.52
CA LEU A 57 7.68 -7.44 -7.06
C LEU A 57 6.49 -8.11 -6.40
N THR A 58 5.28 -7.88 -6.89
CA THR A 58 4.06 -8.41 -6.26
C THR A 58 3.45 -9.59 -7.02
N GLY A 59 3.79 -9.76 -8.28
CA GLY A 59 3.13 -10.71 -9.18
C GLY A 59 1.73 -10.27 -9.60
N MET A 60 1.36 -9.03 -9.31
CA MET A 60 0.01 -8.51 -9.53
C MET A 60 0.04 -7.21 -10.33
N GLU A 61 -1.06 -6.93 -11.06
CA GLU A 61 -1.19 -5.71 -11.85
C GLU A 61 -1.71 -4.54 -11.02
N ILE A 62 -1.34 -3.32 -11.40
CA ILE A 62 -1.88 -2.10 -10.79
C ILE A 62 -3.41 -2.13 -10.87
N GLY A 63 -4.06 -1.76 -9.77
CA GLY A 63 -5.52 -1.84 -9.64
C GLY A 63 -6.01 -3.18 -9.11
N GLY A 64 -5.16 -4.22 -9.13
CA GLY A 64 -5.46 -5.52 -8.56
C GLY A 64 -4.53 -5.95 -7.45
N VAL A 65 -3.60 -5.08 -7.03
CA VAL A 65 -2.63 -5.42 -5.99
C VAL A 65 -3.34 -5.61 -4.65
N THR A 66 -3.02 -6.72 -3.97
CA THR A 66 -3.55 -7.02 -2.65
C THR A 66 -2.38 -7.31 -1.71
N PRO A 67 -2.51 -7.01 -0.40
CA PRO A 67 -1.48 -7.36 0.58
C PRO A 67 -1.48 -8.85 0.93
N ILE A 68 -2.46 -9.61 0.43
CA ILE A 68 -2.60 -11.05 0.73
C ILE A 68 -1.74 -11.84 -0.25
N GLY A 69 -0.92 -12.77 0.28
CA GLY A 69 -0.10 -13.64 -0.57
C GLY A 69 1.13 -12.98 -1.16
N LEU A 70 1.59 -11.87 -0.58
CA LEU A 70 2.81 -11.20 -1.02
C LEU A 70 4.06 -12.03 -0.72
N PRO A 71 5.13 -11.85 -1.54
CA PRO A 71 6.41 -12.47 -1.23
C PRO A 71 6.94 -12.02 0.15
N PRO A 72 7.68 -12.88 0.87
CA PRO A 72 8.30 -12.50 2.13
C PRO A 72 9.28 -11.33 1.93
N GLY A 73 9.36 -10.45 2.92
CA GLY A 73 10.31 -9.34 2.91
C GLY A 73 9.81 -8.07 2.24
N LEU A 74 8.58 -8.04 1.73
CA LEU A 74 7.98 -6.82 1.20
C LEU A 74 7.32 -6.06 2.35
N PRO A 75 7.84 -4.87 2.73
CA PRO A 75 7.20 -4.08 3.77
C PRO A 75 5.82 -3.60 3.35
N VAL A 76 4.86 -3.66 4.25
CA VAL A 76 3.49 -3.15 4.04
C VAL A 76 3.23 -2.05 5.05
N TRP A 77 2.90 -0.85 4.56
CA TRP A 77 2.58 0.30 5.40
C TRP A 77 1.10 0.63 5.22
N VAL A 78 0.38 0.71 6.33
CA VAL A 78 -1.06 0.97 6.33
C VAL A 78 -1.33 2.33 6.92
N GLU A 79 -2.06 3.18 6.21
CA GLU A 79 -2.51 4.47 6.75
C GLU A 79 -3.45 4.19 7.93
N ALA A 80 -3.18 4.82 9.09
CA ALA A 80 -3.87 4.50 10.33
C ALA A 80 -5.39 4.63 10.24
N SER A 81 -5.91 5.55 9.43
CA SER A 81 -7.36 5.74 9.27
C SER A 81 -8.07 4.52 8.68
N VAL A 82 -7.34 3.66 7.94
CA VAL A 82 -7.90 2.40 7.42
C VAL A 82 -8.40 1.52 8.57
N MET A 83 -7.68 1.52 9.69
CA MET A 83 -7.99 0.65 10.83
C MET A 83 -9.24 1.09 11.60
N THR A 84 -9.76 2.27 11.33
CA THR A 84 -10.98 2.77 11.98
C THR A 84 -12.27 2.34 11.28
N LEU A 85 -12.15 1.73 10.11
CA LEU A 85 -13.30 1.29 9.32
C LEU A 85 -13.81 -0.06 9.81
N ASP A 86 -15.11 -0.31 9.64
CA ASP A 86 -15.70 -1.60 10.01
C ASP A 86 -15.40 -2.68 8.96
N TYR A 87 -15.25 -2.29 7.70
CA TYR A 87 -14.77 -3.16 6.63
C TYR A 87 -14.04 -2.33 5.58
N ILE A 88 -13.23 -2.99 4.76
CA ILE A 88 -12.51 -2.38 3.65
C ILE A 88 -12.67 -3.21 2.39
N ILE A 89 -12.51 -2.56 1.24
CA ILE A 89 -12.53 -3.20 -0.07
C ILE A 89 -11.12 -3.14 -0.63
N LEU A 90 -10.52 -4.31 -0.85
CA LEU A 90 -9.17 -4.46 -1.36
C LEU A 90 -9.15 -5.03 -2.76
N GLY A 91 -8.04 -4.85 -3.48
CA GLY A 91 -7.76 -5.62 -4.68
C GLY A 91 -7.65 -7.11 -4.35
N GLY A 92 -8.16 -7.97 -5.24
CA GLY A 92 -8.18 -9.43 -5.04
C GLY A 92 -7.09 -10.18 -5.80
N GLY A 93 -6.02 -9.51 -6.21
CA GLY A 93 -4.93 -10.12 -6.96
C GLY A 93 -5.06 -9.95 -8.47
N LYS A 94 -6.25 -9.66 -8.94
CA LYS A 94 -6.53 -9.32 -10.34
C LYS A 94 -7.20 -7.97 -10.40
N ARG A 95 -7.03 -7.27 -11.52
CA ARG A 95 -7.55 -5.92 -11.71
C ARG A 95 -9.07 -5.81 -11.51
N THR A 96 -9.80 -6.86 -11.87
CA THR A 96 -11.26 -6.91 -11.76
C THR A 96 -11.77 -7.58 -10.49
N SER A 97 -10.87 -8.14 -9.68
CA SER A 97 -11.23 -8.83 -8.43
C SER A 97 -11.14 -7.88 -7.25
N LYS A 98 -12.16 -7.88 -6.41
CA LYS A 98 -12.20 -7.11 -5.18
C LYS A 98 -12.58 -7.99 -4.00
N LEU A 99 -12.01 -7.70 -2.83
CA LEU A 99 -12.28 -8.43 -1.60
C LEU A 99 -12.82 -7.47 -0.55
N LYS A 100 -13.90 -7.89 0.12
CA LYS A 100 -14.43 -7.18 1.29
C LYS A 100 -13.93 -7.90 2.53
N VAL A 101 -13.12 -7.21 3.35
CA VAL A 101 -12.47 -7.81 4.53
C VAL A 101 -12.47 -6.81 5.69
N PRO A 102 -12.34 -7.30 6.94
CA PRO A 102 -12.14 -6.39 8.08
C PRO A 102 -10.71 -5.84 8.07
N PRO A 103 -10.47 -4.62 8.60
CA PRO A 103 -9.12 -4.08 8.73
C PRO A 103 -8.17 -4.96 9.53
N ALA A 104 -8.69 -5.76 10.45
CA ALA A 104 -7.89 -6.68 11.27
C ALA A 104 -7.09 -7.68 10.44
N ILE A 105 -7.36 -7.83 9.13
CA ILE A 105 -6.56 -8.67 8.25
C ILE A 105 -5.09 -8.26 8.25
N PHE A 106 -4.79 -6.97 8.47
CA PHE A 106 -3.41 -6.49 8.52
C PHE A 106 -2.62 -7.01 9.73
N ASP A 107 -3.30 -7.48 10.78
CA ASP A 107 -2.66 -8.09 11.94
C ASP A 107 -2.00 -9.43 11.59
N HIS A 108 -2.41 -10.05 10.47
CA HIS A 108 -1.90 -11.33 10.00
C HIS A 108 -0.88 -11.21 8.88
N ILE A 109 -0.49 -9.98 8.52
CA ILE A 109 0.48 -9.74 7.45
C ILE A 109 1.86 -9.48 8.07
N THR A 110 2.86 -10.25 7.62
CA THR A 110 4.24 -10.08 8.06
C THR A 110 4.81 -8.76 7.52
N ASP A 111 5.65 -8.11 8.33
CA ASP A 111 6.29 -6.83 7.97
C ASP A 111 5.28 -5.70 7.70
N CYS A 112 4.15 -5.74 8.40
CA CYS A 112 3.12 -4.71 8.30
C CYS A 112 3.26 -3.70 9.44
N GLU A 113 3.19 -2.42 9.09
CA GLU A 113 3.25 -1.32 10.06
C GLU A 113 2.09 -0.36 9.81
N ILE A 114 1.43 0.05 10.90
CA ILE A 114 0.34 1.03 10.85
C ILE A 114 0.96 2.42 11.09
N ILE A 115 0.72 3.36 10.18
CA ILE A 115 1.39 4.66 10.19
C ILE A 115 0.35 5.77 10.18
N GLU A 116 0.41 6.66 11.19
CA GLU A 116 -0.39 7.87 11.20
C GLU A 116 0.20 8.90 10.22
N GLY A 117 -0.67 9.52 9.43
CA GLY A 117 -0.24 10.55 8.50
C GLY A 117 0.46 10.05 7.26
N LEU A 118 0.42 8.74 6.99
CA LEU A 118 0.97 8.18 5.74
C LEU A 118 0.28 8.79 4.52
N ALA A 119 -1.02 9.04 4.63
CA ALA A 119 -1.82 9.71 3.62
C ALA A 119 -2.74 10.72 4.27
N ASN A 120 -3.17 11.72 3.52
CA ASN A 120 -4.03 12.79 4.02
C ASN A 120 -5.31 12.88 3.21
N PRO A 121 -6.45 13.28 3.83
CA PRO A 121 -7.69 13.50 3.09
C PRO A 121 -7.50 14.52 1.97
N VAL A 122 -8.14 14.26 0.87
CA VAL A 122 -8.10 15.16 -0.30
C VAL A 122 -9.24 16.18 -0.22
#